data_43c9982faa802b0ef187493a55444be2
#
_entry.id   43c9982faa802b0ef187493a55444be2
#
_cell.length_a   1.000
_cell.length_b   1.000
_cell.length_c   1.000
_cell.angle_alpha   90.00
_cell.angle_beta   90.00
_cell.angle_gamma   90.00
#
_symmetry.space_group_name_H-M   'P 1'
#
loop_
_entity.id
_entity.type
_entity.pdbx_description
1 polymer ?
#
loop_
_entity_poly.entity_id
_entity_poly.type
_entity_poly.pdbx_seq_one_letter_code
_entity_poly.pdbx_strand_id
1 'polypeptide(L)'
;MIACEEGEEEYDEKALSGCRAEVVTVEEKEEFTTEYLRMLNAHYRPQRVMIELNGMWSVEEFLEQELPENWVMVQIITLIDASTYQNYLNNMKSIMLGQIKLSDTIIFNRCESGTDKLALRRSVKVVNRKGQIIYESADGVTDDAGEEVLPFDIDAPLIDICDDDYGLWYMDAMDNPKKYNGKKVRFRAMVYRTEKLPKRSFVPGRFAMTCCVDDVAFIGFLCKVGENVGSIPFEALKNRSYIYVTAEIRVEFYKEYRGKGPVLYATLI
;
A
#
# COMPACT_ATOMS: atom_id res chain seq x y z
N MET A 1 25.21 9.57 10.29
CA MET A 1 24.27 9.61 9.16
C MET A 1 25.06 9.38 7.89
N ILE A 2 24.52 8.62 6.95
CA ILE A 2 25.10 8.44 5.59
C ILE A 2 24.20 9.18 4.64
N ALA A 3 24.70 10.20 3.95
CA ALA A 3 24.02 10.99 2.96
C ALA A 3 24.45 10.56 1.56
N CYS A 4 23.52 10.03 0.77
CA CYS A 4 23.77 9.57 -0.60
C CYS A 4 23.20 10.54 -1.64
N GLU A 5 22.83 11.74 -1.24
CA GLU A 5 22.33 12.81 -2.09
C GLU A 5 22.75 14.16 -1.52
N GLU A 6 23.21 15.08 -2.36
CA GLU A 6 23.40 16.46 -1.96
C GLU A 6 22.04 17.18 -2.00
N GLY A 7 21.54 17.58 -0.83
CA GLY A 7 20.35 18.40 -0.72
C GLY A 7 20.64 19.88 -1.06
N GLU A 8 19.56 20.65 -1.34
CA GLU A 8 19.66 22.11 -1.50
C GLU A 8 20.01 22.82 -0.20
N GLU A 9 19.72 22.18 0.96
CA GLU A 9 19.97 22.75 2.28
C GLU A 9 21.03 21.93 3.03
N GLU A 10 21.95 22.64 3.68
CA GLU A 10 22.97 22.04 4.54
C GLU A 10 22.37 21.58 5.88
N TYR A 11 22.91 20.51 6.44
CA TYR A 11 22.51 20.05 7.76
C TYR A 11 22.90 21.07 8.85
N ASP A 12 22.00 21.32 9.79
CA ASP A 12 22.28 22.18 10.94
C ASP A 12 23.37 21.55 11.85
N GLU A 13 24.57 22.11 11.78
CA GLU A 13 25.73 21.66 12.57
C GLU A 13 25.46 21.66 14.08
N LYS A 14 24.62 22.59 14.58
CA LYS A 14 24.26 22.63 16.01
C LYS A 14 23.36 21.47 16.39
N ALA A 15 22.40 21.14 15.52
CA ALA A 15 21.52 19.99 15.70
C ALA A 15 22.32 18.70 15.67
N LEU A 16 23.21 18.53 14.70
CA LEU A 16 24.10 17.38 14.58
C LEU A 16 24.99 17.21 15.83
N SER A 17 25.64 18.29 16.24
CA SER A 17 26.50 18.31 17.45
C SER A 17 25.69 17.99 18.71
N GLY A 18 24.48 18.53 18.85
CA GLY A 18 23.56 18.24 19.95
C GLY A 18 23.17 16.76 20.06
N CYS A 19 23.06 16.07 18.93
CA CYS A 19 22.76 14.65 18.83
C CYS A 19 24.01 13.76 18.81
N ARG A 20 25.21 14.32 18.81
CA ARG A 20 26.48 13.60 18.55
C ARG A 20 26.44 12.82 17.24
N ALA A 21 25.89 13.42 16.23
CA ALA A 21 25.77 12.83 14.92
C ALA A 21 26.93 13.28 14.03
N GLU A 22 27.50 12.33 13.29
CA GLU A 22 28.47 12.53 12.24
C GLU A 22 27.79 12.28 10.89
N VAL A 23 28.11 13.09 9.87
CA VAL A 23 27.59 12.92 8.52
C VAL A 23 28.73 12.46 7.61
N VAL A 24 28.49 11.43 6.84
CA VAL A 24 29.38 10.90 5.83
C VAL A 24 28.63 10.94 4.50
N THR A 25 29.24 11.53 3.49
CA THR A 25 28.65 11.63 2.15
C THR A 25 29.15 10.49 1.27
N VAL A 26 28.25 9.95 0.44
CA VAL A 26 28.53 8.97 -0.61
C VAL A 26 27.93 9.51 -1.90
N GLU A 27 28.79 9.92 -2.83
CA GLU A 27 28.35 10.57 -4.07
C GLU A 27 27.97 9.54 -5.15
N GLU A 28 28.74 8.46 -5.25
CA GLU A 28 28.57 7.47 -6.29
C GLU A 28 27.98 6.17 -5.73
N LYS A 29 27.01 5.58 -6.44
CA LYS A 29 26.35 4.34 -6.03
C LYS A 29 27.33 3.19 -5.83
N GLU A 30 28.36 3.14 -6.65
CA GLU A 30 29.40 2.11 -6.64
C GLU A 30 30.24 2.12 -5.35
N GLU A 31 30.32 3.26 -4.66
CA GLU A 31 31.00 3.40 -3.37
C GLU A 31 30.18 2.84 -2.21
N PHE A 32 28.86 2.78 -2.37
CA PHE A 32 27.95 2.31 -1.34
C PHE A 32 27.90 0.78 -1.27
N THR A 33 28.98 0.20 -0.74
CA THR A 33 29.19 -1.26 -0.67
C THR A 33 29.11 -1.80 0.75
N THR A 34 28.92 -3.10 0.88
CA THR A 34 28.97 -3.81 2.18
C THR A 34 30.29 -3.58 2.90
N GLU A 35 31.42 -3.57 2.18
CA GLU A 35 32.74 -3.30 2.74
C GLU A 35 32.82 -1.88 3.29
N TYR A 36 32.30 -0.91 2.57
CA TYR A 36 32.24 0.47 3.02
C TYR A 36 31.42 0.62 4.32
N LEU A 37 30.25 -0.02 4.35
CA LEU A 37 29.41 -0.02 5.57
C LEU A 37 30.11 -0.68 6.77
N ARG A 38 30.85 -1.77 6.53
CA ARG A 38 31.67 -2.41 7.59
C ARG A 38 32.79 -1.51 8.07
N MET A 39 33.44 -0.78 7.17
CA MET A 39 34.48 0.21 7.52
C MET A 39 33.90 1.33 8.39
N LEU A 40 32.76 1.91 8.00
CA LEU A 40 32.08 2.94 8.79
C LEU A 40 31.66 2.40 10.16
N ASN A 41 31.12 1.19 10.23
CA ASN A 41 30.75 0.54 11.48
C ASN A 41 31.97 0.37 12.43
N ALA A 42 33.11 -0.05 11.90
CA ALA A 42 34.34 -0.24 12.69
C ALA A 42 34.90 1.10 13.19
N HIS A 43 34.84 2.14 12.36
CA HIS A 43 35.38 3.47 12.67
C HIS A 43 34.51 4.22 13.70
N TYR A 44 33.20 4.35 13.43
CA TYR A 44 32.30 5.18 14.22
C TYR A 44 31.61 4.43 15.36
N ARG A 45 31.46 3.10 15.26
CA ARG A 45 30.73 2.26 16.22
C ARG A 45 29.36 2.84 16.59
N PRO A 46 28.51 3.15 15.62
CA PRO A 46 27.29 3.91 15.82
C PRO A 46 26.26 3.11 16.61
N GLN A 47 25.49 3.79 17.45
CA GLN A 47 24.31 3.22 18.13
C GLN A 47 23.07 3.24 17.20
N ARG A 48 23.03 4.19 16.27
CA ARG A 48 21.98 4.36 15.26
C ARG A 48 22.62 4.84 13.97
N VAL A 49 22.19 4.27 12.87
CA VAL A 49 22.56 4.71 11.52
C VAL A 49 21.30 5.20 10.82
N MET A 50 21.37 6.38 10.25
CA MET A 50 20.37 6.90 9.31
C MET A 50 21.04 6.95 7.94
N ILE A 51 20.35 6.44 6.94
CA ILE A 51 20.81 6.47 5.55
C ILE A 51 19.79 7.28 4.76
N GLU A 52 20.21 8.41 4.24
CA GLU A 52 19.48 9.18 3.26
C GLU A 52 19.88 8.66 1.89
N LEU A 53 19.08 7.76 1.38
CA LEU A 53 19.35 7.11 0.10
C LEU A 53 19.04 8.09 -1.05
N ASN A 54 19.88 8.11 -2.08
CA ASN A 54 19.59 8.90 -3.27
C ASN A 54 18.25 8.50 -3.89
N GLY A 55 17.41 9.48 -4.15
CA GLY A 55 16.04 9.28 -4.62
C GLY A 55 15.91 8.52 -5.96
N MET A 56 17.00 8.42 -6.71
CA MET A 56 17.08 7.68 -7.98
C MET A 56 17.58 6.24 -7.81
N TRP A 57 18.09 5.87 -6.64
CA TRP A 57 18.59 4.53 -6.40
C TRP A 57 17.45 3.58 -6.00
N SER A 58 17.60 2.31 -6.36
CA SER A 58 16.65 1.27 -5.99
C SER A 58 16.78 0.90 -4.51
N VAL A 59 15.71 1.06 -3.77
CA VAL A 59 15.63 0.57 -2.37
C VAL A 59 15.72 -0.95 -2.33
N GLU A 60 15.20 -1.65 -3.34
CA GLU A 60 15.26 -3.12 -3.43
C GLU A 60 16.71 -3.59 -3.52
N GLU A 61 17.52 -2.98 -4.39
CA GLU A 61 18.95 -3.31 -4.52
C GLU A 61 19.70 -3.03 -3.21
N PHE A 62 19.38 -1.93 -2.51
CA PHE A 62 19.96 -1.65 -1.20
C PHE A 62 19.62 -2.73 -0.17
N LEU A 63 18.37 -3.20 -0.15
CA LEU A 63 17.92 -4.23 0.79
C LEU A 63 18.53 -5.63 0.52
N GLU A 64 19.03 -5.87 -0.70
CA GLU A 64 19.75 -7.09 -1.05
C GLU A 64 21.20 -7.08 -0.56
N GLN A 65 21.75 -5.92 -0.17
CA GLN A 65 23.10 -5.83 0.36
C GLN A 65 23.20 -6.41 1.78
N GLU A 66 24.32 -7.06 2.06
CA GLU A 66 24.64 -7.51 3.40
C GLU A 66 24.96 -6.30 4.30
N LEU A 67 24.20 -6.12 5.35
CA LEU A 67 24.51 -5.14 6.38
C LEU A 67 25.58 -5.68 7.34
N PRO A 68 26.35 -4.80 8.05
CA PRO A 68 27.19 -5.22 9.16
C PRO A 68 26.42 -6.07 10.19
N GLU A 69 27.03 -7.12 10.74
CA GLU A 69 26.38 -8.14 11.57
C GLU A 69 25.56 -7.58 12.76
N ASN A 70 25.96 -6.42 13.28
CA ASN A 70 25.27 -5.76 14.40
C ASN A 70 24.24 -4.72 13.96
N TRP A 71 24.01 -4.54 12.66
CA TRP A 71 22.98 -3.64 12.15
C TRP A 71 21.69 -4.39 11.87
N VAL A 72 20.59 -3.76 12.24
CA VAL A 72 19.24 -4.26 11.95
C VAL A 72 18.44 -3.14 11.30
N MET A 73 17.82 -3.43 10.17
CA MET A 73 16.88 -2.51 9.53
C MET A 73 15.67 -2.34 10.44
N VAL A 74 15.43 -1.13 10.89
CA VAL A 74 14.34 -0.80 11.84
C VAL A 74 13.15 -0.23 11.11
N GLN A 75 13.39 0.68 10.15
CA GLN A 75 12.33 1.42 9.48
C GLN A 75 12.81 1.95 8.14
N ILE A 76 11.91 1.94 7.16
CA ILE A 76 12.07 2.58 5.86
C ILE A 76 11.05 3.71 5.80
N ILE A 77 11.55 4.93 5.55
CA ILE A 77 10.73 6.14 5.43
C ILE A 77 10.92 6.70 4.03
N THR A 78 9.82 6.96 3.32
CA THR A 78 9.86 7.69 2.04
C THR A 78 9.26 9.07 2.22
N LEU A 79 10.04 10.10 1.88
CA LEU A 79 9.58 11.49 1.83
C LEU A 79 9.17 11.83 0.40
N ILE A 80 8.01 12.43 0.23
CA ILE A 80 7.46 12.77 -1.07
C ILE A 80 6.92 14.20 -1.02
N ASP A 81 7.39 15.04 -1.92
CA ASP A 81 6.81 16.37 -2.13
C ASP A 81 5.41 16.22 -2.74
N ALA A 82 4.39 16.60 -1.97
CA ALA A 82 3.00 16.48 -2.38
C ALA A 82 2.67 17.29 -3.65
N SER A 83 3.35 18.42 -3.88
CA SER A 83 3.13 19.29 -5.01
C SER A 83 3.62 18.70 -6.34
N THR A 84 4.67 17.89 -6.29
CA THR A 84 5.29 17.28 -7.47
C THR A 84 4.96 15.81 -7.66
N TYR A 85 4.32 15.18 -6.68
CA TYR A 85 4.03 13.74 -6.66
C TYR A 85 3.42 13.21 -7.96
N GLN A 86 2.38 13.90 -8.47
CA GLN A 86 1.70 13.45 -9.69
C GLN A 86 2.62 13.47 -10.91
N ASN A 87 3.53 14.44 -10.99
CA ASN A 87 4.50 14.53 -12.08
C ASN A 87 5.50 13.38 -12.01
N TYR A 88 6.03 13.08 -10.83
CA TYR A 88 6.93 11.94 -10.64
C TYR A 88 6.23 10.61 -10.88
N LEU A 89 4.99 10.46 -10.43
CA LEU A 89 4.20 9.25 -10.68
C LEU A 89 3.96 9.02 -12.18
N ASN A 90 3.80 10.06 -12.97
CA ASN A 90 3.60 9.95 -14.41
C ASN A 90 4.89 9.66 -15.19
N ASN A 91 6.02 10.20 -14.75
CA ASN A 91 7.28 10.14 -15.50
C ASN A 91 8.26 9.08 -14.97
N MET A 92 8.21 8.78 -13.66
CA MET A 92 9.17 7.92 -12.96
C MET A 92 8.45 6.89 -12.08
N LYS A 93 7.36 6.36 -12.60
CA LYS A 93 6.39 5.53 -11.86
C LYS A 93 7.04 4.34 -11.15
N SER A 94 7.91 3.60 -11.81
CA SER A 94 8.55 2.41 -11.26
C SER A 94 9.39 2.71 -10.02
N ILE A 95 10.18 3.79 -10.05
CA ILE A 95 11.01 4.20 -8.92
C ILE A 95 10.13 4.63 -7.75
N MET A 96 9.19 5.54 -8.01
CA MET A 96 8.28 6.06 -6.99
C MET A 96 7.48 4.94 -6.30
N LEU A 97 6.90 4.04 -7.08
CA LEU A 97 6.11 2.94 -6.53
C LEU A 97 6.97 1.88 -5.84
N GLY A 98 8.20 1.65 -6.31
CA GLY A 98 9.17 0.78 -5.64
C GLY A 98 9.49 1.29 -4.23
N GLN A 99 9.76 2.57 -4.08
CA GLN A 99 10.00 3.23 -2.79
C GLN A 99 8.76 3.13 -1.89
N ILE A 100 7.57 3.50 -2.38
CA ILE A 100 6.33 3.43 -1.61
C ILE A 100 6.03 2.00 -1.13
N LYS A 101 6.23 1.00 -1.99
CA LYS A 101 5.95 -0.42 -1.70
C LYS A 101 6.73 -0.95 -0.50
N LEU A 102 7.96 -0.52 -0.35
CA LEU A 102 8.88 -1.00 0.67
C LEU A 102 8.87 -0.17 1.96
N SER A 103 8.18 0.98 1.97
CA SER A 103 8.18 1.89 3.10
C SER A 103 7.27 1.43 4.24
N ASP A 104 7.76 1.57 5.47
CA ASP A 104 6.92 1.48 6.67
C ASP A 104 6.12 2.77 6.88
N THR A 105 6.72 3.92 6.52
CA THR A 105 6.09 5.23 6.64
C THR A 105 6.33 6.04 5.37
N ILE A 106 5.26 6.66 4.87
CA ILE A 106 5.29 7.58 3.74
C ILE A 106 4.90 8.97 4.26
N ILE A 107 5.76 9.94 4.05
CA ILE A 107 5.54 11.32 4.49
C ILE A 107 5.36 12.18 3.24
N PHE A 108 4.16 12.71 3.05
CA PHE A 108 3.92 13.77 2.08
C PHE A 108 4.20 15.10 2.73
N ASN A 109 5.31 15.73 2.37
CA ASN A 109 5.64 17.08 2.83
C ASN A 109 5.10 18.15 1.87
N ARG A 110 5.23 19.42 2.27
CA ARG A 110 4.77 20.57 1.49
C ARG A 110 3.29 20.50 1.07
N CYS A 111 2.46 19.88 1.91
CA CYS A 111 1.02 19.84 1.69
C CYS A 111 0.43 21.24 1.87
N GLU A 112 -0.33 21.71 0.89
CA GLU A 112 -1.08 22.97 0.95
C GLU A 112 -2.55 22.73 1.32
N SER A 113 -3.31 23.80 1.57
CA SER A 113 -4.73 23.70 1.89
C SER A 113 -5.58 23.06 0.78
N GLY A 114 -5.09 23.10 -0.48
CA GLY A 114 -5.72 22.49 -1.65
C GLY A 114 -5.24 21.08 -1.98
N THR A 115 -4.30 20.51 -1.21
CA THR A 115 -3.77 19.18 -1.46
C THR A 115 -4.84 18.11 -1.24
N ASP A 116 -5.14 17.32 -2.28
CA ASP A 116 -6.07 16.19 -2.18
C ASP A 116 -5.41 15.00 -1.45
N LYS A 117 -5.39 15.07 -0.12
CA LYS A 117 -4.82 14.03 0.75
C LYS A 117 -5.48 12.67 0.53
N LEU A 118 -6.78 12.64 0.16
CA LEU A 118 -7.50 11.40 -0.13
C LEU A 118 -6.98 10.73 -1.41
N ALA A 119 -6.73 11.51 -2.47
CA ALA A 119 -6.13 10.98 -3.68
C ALA A 119 -4.71 10.44 -3.43
N LEU A 120 -3.90 11.17 -2.65
CA LEU A 120 -2.57 10.71 -2.22
C LEU A 120 -2.68 9.39 -1.44
N ARG A 121 -3.59 9.32 -0.48
CA ARG A 121 -3.83 8.10 0.31
C ARG A 121 -4.24 6.91 -0.56
N ARG A 122 -5.17 7.12 -1.49
CA ARG A 122 -5.62 6.06 -2.41
C ARG A 122 -4.47 5.52 -3.24
N SER A 123 -3.65 6.38 -3.82
CA SER A 123 -2.52 5.99 -4.66
C SER A 123 -1.49 5.16 -3.87
N VAL A 124 -1.19 5.53 -2.63
CA VAL A 124 -0.30 4.76 -1.75
C VAL A 124 -0.93 3.42 -1.36
N LYS A 125 -2.21 3.40 -0.94
CA LYS A 125 -2.86 2.19 -0.42
C LYS A 125 -3.09 1.11 -1.49
N VAL A 126 -3.12 1.46 -2.75
CA VAL A 126 -3.11 0.50 -3.87
C VAL A 126 -1.84 -0.35 -3.85
N VAL A 127 -0.69 0.25 -3.51
CA VAL A 127 0.64 -0.37 -3.58
C VAL A 127 1.09 -0.87 -2.21
N ASN A 128 0.89 -0.06 -1.17
CA ASN A 128 1.31 -0.34 0.19
C ASN A 128 0.17 -0.09 1.20
N ARG A 129 -0.58 -1.15 1.51
CA ARG A 129 -1.71 -1.07 2.44
C ARG A 129 -1.29 -0.85 3.89
N LYS A 130 -0.11 -1.33 4.27
CA LYS A 130 0.37 -1.32 5.67
C LYS A 130 1.11 -0.05 6.00
N GLY A 131 1.70 0.62 5.01
CA GLY A 131 2.47 1.84 5.20
C GLY A 131 1.65 2.90 5.93
N GLN A 132 2.22 3.47 6.98
CA GLN A 132 1.67 4.65 7.64
C GLN A 132 1.83 5.84 6.70
N ILE A 133 0.81 6.68 6.59
CA ILE A 133 0.87 7.88 5.76
C ILE A 133 0.76 9.09 6.68
N ILE A 134 1.68 10.03 6.49
CA ILE A 134 1.76 11.28 7.25
C ILE A 134 1.74 12.42 6.24
N TYR A 135 1.04 13.49 6.59
CA TYR A 135 0.97 14.72 5.80
C TYR A 135 1.56 15.86 6.61
N GLU A 136 2.53 16.54 6.04
CA GLU A 136 3.17 17.72 6.63
C GLU A 136 2.75 18.97 5.83
N SER A 137 2.33 19.99 6.54
CA SER A 137 1.97 21.31 6.01
C SER A 137 2.55 22.41 6.90
N ALA A 138 2.37 23.67 6.51
CA ALA A 138 2.77 24.81 7.34
C ALA A 138 2.07 24.82 8.72
N ASP A 139 0.88 24.21 8.81
CA ASP A 139 0.09 24.16 10.05
C ASP A 139 0.50 22.99 10.96
N GLY A 140 1.38 22.11 10.51
CA GLY A 140 1.88 20.98 11.26
C GLY A 140 1.72 19.63 10.55
N VAL A 141 1.85 18.56 11.33
CA VAL A 141 1.85 17.17 10.85
C VAL A 141 0.56 16.47 11.27
N THR A 142 -0.04 15.74 10.34
CA THR A 142 -1.25 14.94 10.57
C THR A 142 -1.20 13.63 9.80
N ASP A 143 -1.87 12.59 10.30
CA ASP A 143 -2.16 11.35 9.58
C ASP A 143 -3.61 11.32 9.05
N ASP A 144 -4.39 12.38 9.34
CA ASP A 144 -5.77 12.53 8.88
C ASP A 144 -5.81 13.05 7.43
N ALA A 145 -6.32 12.20 6.55
CA ALA A 145 -6.58 12.55 5.15
C ALA A 145 -7.98 13.18 4.94
N GLY A 146 -8.77 13.30 6.00
CA GLY A 146 -10.18 13.66 5.94
C GLY A 146 -11.09 12.45 5.72
N GLU A 147 -12.39 12.67 5.82
CA GLU A 147 -13.39 11.63 5.58
C GLU A 147 -13.54 11.37 4.07
N GLU A 148 -13.43 10.12 3.68
CA GLU A 148 -13.66 9.70 2.31
C GLU A 148 -15.14 9.66 2.02
N VAL A 149 -15.62 10.55 1.15
CA VAL A 149 -17.00 10.50 0.65
C VAL A 149 -17.09 9.34 -0.33
N LEU A 150 -17.79 8.29 0.08
CA LEU A 150 -18.03 7.14 -0.78
C LEU A 150 -19.06 7.50 -1.86
N PRO A 151 -18.87 7.04 -3.11
CA PRO A 151 -19.82 7.30 -4.20
C PRO A 151 -21.10 6.48 -4.10
N PHE A 152 -21.23 5.65 -3.07
CA PHE A 152 -22.40 4.82 -2.77
C PHE A 152 -22.82 5.00 -1.32
N ASP A 153 -24.13 4.82 -1.07
CA ASP A 153 -24.69 4.89 0.28
C ASP A 153 -24.41 3.59 1.04
N ILE A 154 -23.50 3.67 2.01
CA ILE A 154 -23.11 2.54 2.84
C ILE A 154 -24.23 2.07 3.77
N ASP A 155 -25.18 2.92 4.10
CA ASP A 155 -26.31 2.60 4.99
C ASP A 155 -27.54 2.09 4.24
N ALA A 156 -27.46 2.04 2.92
CA ALA A 156 -28.49 1.41 2.09
C ALA A 156 -28.72 -0.06 2.49
N PRO A 157 -29.97 -0.56 2.44
CA PRO A 157 -30.27 -1.98 2.71
C PRO A 157 -29.55 -2.94 1.76
N LEU A 158 -29.19 -2.47 0.57
CA LEU A 158 -28.37 -3.12 -0.42
C LEU A 158 -27.45 -2.07 -1.05
N ILE A 159 -26.17 -2.21 -0.82
CA ILE A 159 -25.15 -1.33 -1.40
C ILE A 159 -24.89 -1.80 -2.83
N ASP A 160 -25.26 -1.00 -3.81
CA ASP A 160 -25.05 -1.30 -5.23
C ASP A 160 -23.74 -0.66 -5.69
N ILE A 161 -22.74 -1.49 -5.99
CA ILE A 161 -21.41 -1.05 -6.37
C ILE A 161 -21.30 -1.08 -7.87
N CYS A 162 -21.20 0.08 -8.50
CA CYS A 162 -20.99 0.18 -9.93
C CYS A 162 -19.57 -0.24 -10.33
N ASP A 163 -19.36 -0.39 -11.64
CA ASP A 163 -18.07 -0.88 -12.15
C ASP A 163 -16.91 0.05 -11.81
N ASP A 164 -17.13 1.36 -11.84
CA ASP A 164 -16.11 2.37 -11.56
C ASP A 164 -15.77 2.46 -10.08
N ASP A 165 -16.73 2.16 -9.19
CA ASP A 165 -16.57 2.26 -7.74
C ASP A 165 -16.00 0.99 -7.10
N TYR A 166 -15.89 -0.11 -7.87
CA TYR A 166 -15.46 -1.41 -7.33
C TYR A 166 -14.10 -1.35 -6.64
N GLY A 167 -13.14 -0.65 -7.24
CA GLY A 167 -11.80 -0.52 -6.68
C GLY A 167 -11.81 0.24 -5.35
N LEU A 168 -12.55 1.33 -5.28
CA LEU A 168 -12.70 2.14 -4.08
C LEU A 168 -13.39 1.34 -2.96
N TRP A 169 -14.51 0.70 -3.27
CA TRP A 169 -15.20 -0.20 -2.33
C TRP A 169 -14.29 -1.31 -1.82
N TYR A 170 -13.55 -1.97 -2.71
CA TYR A 170 -12.64 -3.05 -2.32
C TYR A 170 -11.58 -2.58 -1.34
N MET A 171 -10.97 -1.40 -1.58
CA MET A 171 -9.95 -0.84 -0.70
C MET A 171 -10.54 -0.43 0.64
N ASP A 172 -11.64 0.33 0.64
CA ASP A 172 -12.29 0.76 1.90
C ASP A 172 -12.76 -0.43 2.73
N ALA A 173 -13.33 -1.47 2.09
CA ALA A 173 -13.76 -2.67 2.81
C ALA A 173 -12.58 -3.48 3.40
N MET A 174 -11.42 -3.46 2.75
CA MET A 174 -10.20 -4.09 3.30
C MET A 174 -9.60 -3.30 4.46
N ASP A 175 -9.57 -1.97 4.35
CA ASP A 175 -9.00 -1.08 5.37
C ASP A 175 -9.94 -0.95 6.59
N ASN A 176 -11.24 -0.91 6.34
CA ASN A 176 -12.29 -0.71 7.34
C ASN A 176 -13.30 -1.88 7.38
N PRO A 177 -12.90 -3.14 7.56
CA PRO A 177 -13.78 -4.28 7.38
C PRO A 177 -14.99 -4.27 8.33
N LYS A 178 -14.83 -3.70 9.53
CA LYS A 178 -15.93 -3.60 10.52
C LYS A 178 -17.10 -2.74 10.03
N LYS A 179 -16.81 -1.72 9.22
CA LYS A 179 -17.78 -0.80 8.60
C LYS A 179 -18.78 -1.54 7.71
N TYR A 180 -18.33 -2.64 7.09
CA TYR A 180 -19.13 -3.44 6.16
C TYR A 180 -19.69 -4.72 6.77
N ASN A 181 -19.38 -5.04 8.01
CA ASN A 181 -19.83 -6.29 8.61
C ASN A 181 -21.36 -6.36 8.73
N GLY A 182 -21.98 -7.40 8.15
CA GLY A 182 -23.43 -7.57 8.08
C GLY A 182 -24.13 -6.80 6.96
N LYS A 183 -23.40 -5.96 6.22
CA LYS A 183 -23.95 -5.23 5.06
C LYS A 183 -24.14 -6.15 3.87
N LYS A 184 -25.14 -5.85 3.05
CA LYS A 184 -25.38 -6.54 1.78
C LYS A 184 -24.89 -5.69 0.63
N VAL A 185 -24.19 -6.33 -0.30
CA VAL A 185 -23.63 -5.67 -1.48
C VAL A 185 -24.07 -6.38 -2.74
N ARG A 186 -24.22 -5.62 -3.84
CA ARG A 186 -24.43 -6.13 -5.19
C ARG A 186 -23.43 -5.50 -6.13
N PHE A 187 -22.79 -6.31 -6.97
CA PHE A 187 -21.83 -5.84 -7.96
C PHE A 187 -21.65 -6.85 -9.08
N ARG A 188 -21.17 -6.37 -10.20
CA ARG A 188 -20.73 -7.20 -11.33
C ARG A 188 -19.28 -7.61 -11.13
N ALA A 189 -18.96 -8.89 -11.32
CA ALA A 189 -17.62 -9.41 -11.14
C ALA A 189 -17.28 -10.54 -12.09
N MET A 190 -15.99 -10.74 -12.33
CA MET A 190 -15.44 -11.94 -12.96
C MET A 190 -15.30 -13.05 -11.93
N VAL A 191 -15.67 -14.26 -12.29
CA VAL A 191 -15.51 -15.45 -11.47
C VAL A 191 -14.06 -15.93 -11.52
N TYR A 192 -13.43 -16.06 -10.37
CA TYR A 192 -12.14 -16.73 -10.21
C TYR A 192 -12.29 -17.95 -9.33
N ARG A 193 -11.97 -19.14 -9.88
CA ARG A 193 -12.05 -20.43 -9.20
C ARG A 193 -10.76 -21.19 -9.35
N THR A 194 -10.28 -21.77 -8.25
CA THR A 194 -9.15 -22.70 -8.22
C THR A 194 -9.43 -23.81 -7.23
N GLU A 195 -8.75 -24.94 -7.37
CA GLU A 195 -8.83 -26.07 -6.43
C GLU A 195 -8.27 -25.74 -5.04
N LYS A 196 -7.51 -24.65 -4.91
CA LYS A 196 -6.96 -24.19 -3.63
C LYS A 196 -7.99 -23.47 -2.75
N LEU A 197 -9.11 -23.04 -3.33
CA LEU A 197 -10.18 -22.39 -2.58
C LEU A 197 -11.00 -23.40 -1.77
N PRO A 198 -11.62 -22.97 -0.66
CA PRO A 198 -12.54 -23.79 0.09
C PRO A 198 -13.66 -24.37 -0.79
N LYS A 199 -14.21 -25.52 -0.39
CA LYS A 199 -15.36 -26.12 -1.11
C LYS A 199 -16.50 -25.12 -1.24
N ARG A 200 -17.18 -25.11 -2.40
CA ARG A 200 -18.29 -24.20 -2.72
C ARG A 200 -17.96 -22.71 -2.48
N SER A 201 -16.74 -22.34 -2.86
CA SER A 201 -16.32 -20.92 -2.83
C SER A 201 -15.63 -20.51 -4.14
N PHE A 202 -15.66 -19.24 -4.41
CA PHE A 202 -14.97 -18.59 -5.53
C PHE A 202 -14.59 -17.17 -5.10
N VAL A 203 -13.85 -16.48 -5.94
CA VAL A 203 -13.52 -15.07 -5.72
C VAL A 203 -14.20 -14.27 -6.85
N PRO A 204 -15.31 -13.57 -6.57
CA PRO A 204 -15.83 -12.56 -7.48
C PRO A 204 -14.94 -11.34 -7.43
N GLY A 205 -14.34 -10.99 -8.55
CA GLY A 205 -13.35 -9.92 -8.57
C GLY A 205 -13.10 -9.32 -9.94
N ARG A 206 -12.02 -8.59 -10.04
CA ARG A 206 -11.57 -7.93 -11.27
C ARG A 206 -10.05 -7.93 -11.34
N PHE A 207 -9.54 -7.84 -12.55
CA PHE A 207 -8.14 -7.45 -12.73
C PHE A 207 -8.01 -5.95 -12.51
N ALA A 208 -7.10 -5.58 -11.62
CA ALA A 208 -6.70 -4.21 -11.36
C ALA A 208 -5.22 -4.07 -11.67
N MET A 209 -4.88 -3.02 -12.39
CA MET A 209 -3.50 -2.61 -12.61
C MET A 209 -3.07 -1.78 -11.41
N THR A 210 -2.05 -2.25 -10.69
CA THR A 210 -1.56 -1.54 -9.51
C THR A 210 -0.52 -0.49 -9.87
N CYS A 211 0.52 -0.84 -10.61
CA CYS A 211 1.57 0.10 -10.96
C CYS A 211 1.94 0.12 -12.47
N CYS A 212 1.97 -1.01 -13.14
CA CYS A 212 2.29 -1.09 -14.57
C CYS A 212 1.55 -2.26 -15.23
N VAL A 213 1.70 -2.40 -16.56
CA VAL A 213 1.04 -3.48 -17.32
C VAL A 213 1.46 -4.87 -16.84
N ASP A 214 2.68 -4.99 -16.31
CA ASP A 214 3.21 -6.25 -15.79
C ASP A 214 2.74 -6.57 -14.36
N ASP A 215 2.14 -5.59 -13.66
CA ASP A 215 1.67 -5.73 -12.29
C ASP A 215 0.12 -5.68 -12.22
N VAL A 216 -0.50 -6.55 -12.99
CA VAL A 216 -1.96 -6.73 -13.00
C VAL A 216 -2.33 -7.80 -11.99
N ALA A 217 -2.96 -7.39 -10.90
CA ALA A 217 -3.45 -8.30 -9.86
C ALA A 217 -4.96 -8.54 -9.98
N PHE A 218 -5.40 -9.76 -9.66
CA PHE A 218 -6.82 -10.03 -9.49
C PHE A 218 -7.25 -9.70 -8.07
N ILE A 219 -8.09 -8.68 -7.92
CA ILE A 219 -8.62 -8.22 -6.63
C ILE A 219 -10.04 -8.72 -6.43
N GLY A 220 -10.35 -9.21 -5.24
CA GLY A 220 -11.68 -9.70 -4.88
C GLY A 220 -11.68 -10.36 -3.51
N PHE A 221 -12.86 -10.57 -2.95
CA PHE A 221 -13.05 -11.23 -1.67
C PHE A 221 -13.44 -12.70 -1.85
N LEU A 222 -13.03 -13.54 -0.92
CA LEU A 222 -13.53 -14.91 -0.87
C LEU A 222 -15.06 -14.87 -0.74
N CYS A 223 -15.76 -15.57 -1.61
CA CYS A 223 -17.22 -15.71 -1.59
C CYS A 223 -17.61 -17.17 -1.37
N LYS A 224 -18.32 -17.40 -0.28
CA LYS A 224 -18.89 -18.71 0.08
C LYS A 224 -20.33 -18.81 -0.44
N VAL A 225 -20.66 -19.97 -1.05
CA VAL A 225 -21.98 -20.21 -1.65
C VAL A 225 -22.69 -21.32 -0.89
N GLY A 226 -23.85 -21.02 -0.32
CA GLY A 226 -24.73 -21.99 0.34
C GLY A 226 -25.32 -23.00 -0.64
N GLU A 227 -26.01 -24.02 -0.13
CA GLU A 227 -26.59 -25.09 -0.97
C GLU A 227 -27.73 -24.61 -1.88
N ASN A 228 -28.49 -23.62 -1.43
CA ASN A 228 -29.69 -23.12 -2.10
C ASN A 228 -29.57 -21.65 -2.52
N VAL A 229 -28.40 -21.24 -3.00
CA VAL A 229 -28.15 -19.86 -3.40
C VAL A 229 -28.20 -19.72 -4.92
N GLY A 230 -29.08 -18.83 -5.38
CA GLY A 230 -29.12 -18.35 -6.76
C GLY A 230 -29.89 -19.22 -7.73
N SER A 231 -30.09 -18.66 -8.93
CA SER A 231 -30.74 -19.33 -10.06
C SER A 231 -29.76 -20.21 -10.87
N ILE A 232 -28.45 -20.06 -10.62
CA ILE A 232 -27.40 -20.82 -11.31
C ILE A 232 -26.75 -21.78 -10.32
N PRO A 233 -26.70 -23.09 -10.61
CA PRO A 233 -25.95 -24.04 -9.78
C PRO A 233 -24.49 -23.65 -9.68
N PHE A 234 -23.90 -23.79 -8.48
CA PHE A 234 -22.49 -23.44 -8.24
C PHE A 234 -21.53 -24.12 -9.24
N GLU A 235 -21.84 -25.35 -9.63
CA GLU A 235 -21.06 -26.15 -10.58
C GLU A 235 -21.05 -25.56 -11.99
N ALA A 236 -22.10 -24.82 -12.34
CA ALA A 236 -22.22 -24.15 -13.66
C ALA A 236 -21.46 -22.83 -13.75
N LEU A 237 -20.94 -22.30 -12.63
CA LEU A 237 -20.12 -21.09 -12.61
C LEU A 237 -18.79 -21.32 -13.35
N LYS A 238 -18.68 -20.78 -14.55
CA LYS A 238 -17.47 -20.90 -15.37
C LYS A 238 -16.41 -19.92 -14.89
N ASN A 239 -15.17 -20.41 -14.75
CA ASN A 239 -14.03 -19.54 -14.46
C ASN A 239 -13.88 -18.45 -15.55
N ARG A 240 -13.57 -17.23 -15.15
CA ARG A 240 -13.46 -16.04 -16.02
C ARG A 240 -14.77 -15.57 -16.69
N SER A 241 -15.94 -16.12 -16.32
CA SER A 241 -17.22 -15.54 -16.74
C SER A 241 -17.59 -14.33 -15.86
N TYR A 242 -18.41 -13.44 -16.41
CA TYR A 242 -18.97 -12.31 -15.65
C TYR A 242 -20.33 -12.67 -15.10
N ILE A 243 -20.58 -12.31 -13.85
CA ILE A 243 -21.84 -12.52 -13.14
C ILE A 243 -22.17 -11.29 -12.29
N TYR A 244 -23.43 -11.15 -11.91
CA TYR A 244 -23.81 -10.31 -10.79
C TYR A 244 -23.82 -11.13 -9.51
N VAL A 245 -23.25 -10.58 -8.46
CA VAL A 245 -23.22 -11.21 -7.14
C VAL A 245 -23.92 -10.31 -6.16
N THR A 246 -24.89 -10.87 -5.43
CA THR A 246 -25.42 -10.26 -4.22
C THR A 246 -24.96 -11.09 -3.02
N ALA A 247 -24.34 -10.45 -2.05
CA ALA A 247 -23.75 -11.15 -0.92
C ALA A 247 -23.83 -10.32 0.36
N GLU A 248 -23.91 -11.01 1.50
CA GLU A 248 -23.68 -10.43 2.82
C GLU A 248 -22.18 -10.46 3.13
N ILE A 249 -21.65 -9.37 3.67
CA ILE A 249 -20.25 -9.28 4.09
C ILE A 249 -20.14 -9.69 5.55
N ARG A 250 -19.21 -10.60 5.86
CA ARG A 250 -18.85 -10.96 7.24
C ARG A 250 -17.34 -10.82 7.43
N VAL A 251 -16.94 -10.34 8.61
CA VAL A 251 -15.53 -10.18 8.94
C VAL A 251 -15.02 -11.46 9.59
N GLU A 252 -14.22 -12.21 8.87
CA GLU A 252 -13.69 -13.50 9.30
C GLU A 252 -12.17 -13.54 9.14
N PHE A 253 -11.53 -14.48 9.87
CA PHE A 253 -10.14 -14.81 9.62
C PHE A 253 -10.01 -15.59 8.32
N TYR A 254 -9.16 -15.13 7.43
CA TYR A 254 -8.82 -15.84 6.22
C TYR A 254 -7.29 -15.87 6.02
N LYS A 255 -6.73 -17.06 5.77
CA LYS A 255 -5.28 -17.26 5.76
C LYS A 255 -4.56 -16.36 4.75
N GLU A 256 -5.14 -16.18 3.56
CA GLU A 256 -4.57 -15.35 2.50
C GLU A 256 -4.55 -13.87 2.87
N TYR A 257 -5.47 -13.41 3.74
CA TYR A 257 -5.44 -12.04 4.27
C TYR A 257 -4.44 -11.87 5.41
N ARG A 258 -3.86 -13.00 5.91
CA ARG A 258 -3.01 -13.03 7.11
C ARG A 258 -3.66 -12.35 8.33
N GLY A 259 -4.98 -12.38 8.39
CA GLY A 259 -5.76 -11.70 9.42
C GLY A 259 -7.26 -11.80 9.19
N LYS A 260 -8.01 -10.92 9.88
CA LYS A 260 -9.45 -10.78 9.68
C LYS A 260 -9.71 -9.80 8.54
N GLY A 261 -10.64 -10.17 7.64
CA GLY A 261 -11.04 -9.35 6.52
C GLY A 261 -12.44 -9.73 6.01
N PRO A 262 -12.93 -9.04 4.96
CA PRO A 262 -14.25 -9.31 4.40
C PRO A 262 -14.32 -10.67 3.72
N VAL A 263 -15.31 -11.45 4.08
CA VAL A 263 -15.71 -12.69 3.41
C VAL A 263 -17.15 -12.54 2.97
N LEU A 264 -17.44 -12.82 1.73
CA LEU A 264 -18.77 -12.71 1.13
C LEU A 264 -19.55 -14.01 1.34
N TYR A 265 -20.80 -13.88 1.65
CA TYR A 265 -21.77 -14.97 1.69
C TYR A 265 -22.81 -14.69 0.62
N ALA A 266 -22.75 -15.39 -0.48
CA ALA A 266 -23.65 -15.19 -1.61
C ALA A 266 -25.10 -15.42 -1.17
N THR A 267 -25.97 -14.49 -1.55
CA THR A 267 -27.43 -14.58 -1.38
C THR A 267 -28.12 -14.69 -2.74
N LEU A 268 -27.48 -14.20 -3.79
CA LEU A 268 -27.93 -14.36 -5.18
C LEU A 268 -26.70 -14.35 -6.13
N ILE A 269 -26.73 -15.23 -7.11
CA ILE A 269 -25.73 -15.31 -8.20
C ILE A 269 -26.44 -15.43 -9.53
#